data_67fb4d7b884082ff31db3c81ebfd4d71
#
_entry.id   67fb4d7b884082ff31db3c81ebfd4d71
#
_cell.length_a   1.000
_cell.length_b   1.000
_cell.length_c   1.000
_cell.angle_alpha   90.00
_cell.angle_beta   90.00
_cell.angle_gamma   90.00
#
_symmetry.space_group_name_H-M   'P 1'
#
loop_
_entity.id
_entity.type
_entity.pdbx_description
1 polymer ?
#
loop_
_entity_poly.entity_id
_entity_poly.type
_entity_poly.pdbx_seq_one_letter_code
_entity_poly.pdbx_strand_id
1 'polypeptide(L)'
;IPAEQIPTLWQGPLGGSARLLAGTAGPNMIELWRWEMQPGEAFTSPGHPATTFELLHVEAGALTLTLGETCRTVAVGESAVARTEIEHGYRNEGTAPLVFTMTVAELPS
;
A
#
# COMPACT_ATOMS: atom_id res chain seq x y z
N ILE A 1 -11.37 15.06 6.86
CA ILE A 1 -10.12 15.38 7.58
C ILE A 1 -9.37 16.45 6.81
N PRO A 2 -9.00 17.57 7.43
CA PRO A 2 -8.20 18.59 6.76
C PRO A 2 -6.84 18.02 6.31
N ALA A 3 -6.33 18.52 5.19
CA ALA A 3 -5.09 18.00 4.61
C ALA A 3 -3.91 18.03 5.60
N GLU A 4 -3.81 19.09 6.40
CA GLU A 4 -2.72 19.25 7.38
C GLU A 4 -2.81 18.30 8.57
N GLN A 5 -3.92 17.59 8.74
CA GLN A 5 -4.11 16.62 9.81
C GLN A 5 -3.95 15.16 9.35
N ILE A 6 -3.73 14.95 8.05
CA ILE A 6 -3.52 13.60 7.53
C ILE A 6 -2.15 13.09 7.97
N PRO A 7 -2.08 11.99 8.73
CA PRO A 7 -0.80 11.51 9.24
C PRO A 7 0.03 10.80 8.17
N THR A 8 1.35 10.96 8.28
CA THR A 8 2.31 10.17 7.52
C THR A 8 2.81 9.07 8.44
N LEU A 9 2.50 7.81 8.11
CA LEU A 9 2.82 6.67 8.98
C LEU A 9 4.06 5.91 8.55
N TRP A 10 4.57 6.15 7.35
CA TRP A 10 5.84 5.63 6.88
C TRP A 10 6.55 6.71 6.08
N GLN A 11 7.85 6.82 6.31
CA GLN A 11 8.73 7.71 5.54
C GLN A 11 9.90 6.88 5.05
N GLY A 12 10.07 6.87 3.72
CA GLY A 12 11.17 6.14 3.11
C GLY A 12 12.47 6.92 3.19
N PRO A 13 13.61 6.21 3.13
CA PRO A 13 14.94 6.84 3.24
C PRO A 13 15.26 7.77 2.07
N LEU A 14 14.55 7.67 0.95
CA LEU A 14 14.79 8.46 -0.24
C LEU A 14 13.68 9.47 -0.52
N GLY A 15 12.81 9.71 0.46
CA GLY A 15 11.77 10.73 0.36
C GLY A 15 10.37 10.22 0.11
N GLY A 16 10.17 8.91 0.05
CA GLY A 16 8.84 8.34 -0.08
C GLY A 16 8.02 8.46 1.19
N SER A 17 6.72 8.23 1.09
CA SER A 17 5.81 8.34 2.22
C SER A 17 4.59 7.45 2.04
N ALA A 18 4.00 7.05 3.16
CA ALA A 18 2.68 6.44 3.19
C ALA A 18 1.80 7.25 4.13
N ARG A 19 0.70 7.77 3.60
CA ARG A 19 -0.22 8.63 4.34
C ARG A 19 -1.56 7.93 4.49
N LEU A 20 -2.05 7.89 5.73
CA LEU A 20 -3.39 7.38 6.01
C LEU A 20 -4.39 8.52 5.80
N LEU A 21 -5.07 8.50 4.65
CA LEU A 21 -5.96 9.57 4.27
C LEU A 21 -7.25 9.57 5.08
N ALA A 22 -7.78 8.39 5.36
CA ALA A 22 -8.99 8.22 6.15
C ALA A 22 -9.07 6.77 6.62
N GLY A 23 -9.75 6.53 7.73
CA GLY A 23 -9.94 5.18 8.21
C GLY A 23 -11.01 5.11 9.28
N THR A 24 -11.60 3.93 9.45
CA THR A 24 -12.54 3.63 10.52
C THR A 24 -11.81 2.91 11.66
N ALA A 25 -12.39 2.92 12.84
CA ALA A 25 -11.84 2.26 14.01
C ALA A 25 -12.59 0.96 14.31
N GLY A 26 -11.98 0.14 15.19
CA GLY A 26 -12.61 -1.07 15.71
C GLY A 26 -12.40 -2.28 14.81
N PRO A 27 -13.10 -3.40 15.10
CA PRO A 27 -13.02 -4.57 14.22
C PRO A 27 -13.65 -4.25 12.87
N ASN A 28 -13.20 -4.96 11.81
CA ASN A 28 -13.69 -4.76 10.45
C ASN A 28 -13.40 -3.35 9.93
N MET A 29 -12.19 -2.85 10.19
CA MET A 29 -11.79 -1.51 9.77
C MET A 29 -11.62 -1.42 8.26
N ILE A 30 -11.79 -0.20 7.75
CA ILE A 30 -11.51 0.15 6.36
C ILE A 30 -10.62 1.37 6.37
N GLU A 31 -9.53 1.34 5.58
CA GLU A 31 -8.55 2.43 5.52
C GLU A 31 -8.27 2.80 4.07
N LEU A 32 -8.07 4.07 3.84
CA LEU A 32 -7.66 4.61 2.54
C LEU A 32 -6.28 5.24 2.69
N TRP A 33 -5.34 4.77 1.86
CA TRP A 33 -3.93 5.16 1.90
C TRP A 33 -3.47 5.75 0.58
N ARG A 34 -2.50 6.64 0.65
CA ARG A 34 -1.73 7.09 -0.51
C ARG A 34 -0.27 6.84 -0.26
N TRP A 35 0.35 6.12 -1.20
CA TRP A 35 1.77 5.76 -1.16
C TRP A 35 2.54 6.49 -2.24
N GLU A 36 3.69 7.02 -1.89
CA GLU A 36 4.69 7.53 -2.82
C GLU A 36 6.01 6.88 -2.47
N MET A 37 6.66 6.25 -3.45
CA MET A 37 7.93 5.57 -3.25
C MET A 37 8.92 6.02 -4.30
N GLN A 38 10.11 6.41 -3.87
CA GLN A 38 11.19 6.73 -4.77
C GLN A 38 11.86 5.45 -5.28
N PRO A 39 12.54 5.50 -6.45
CA PRO A 39 13.28 4.33 -6.94
C PRO A 39 14.21 3.77 -5.86
N GLY A 40 14.15 2.47 -5.66
CA GLY A 40 14.96 1.76 -4.66
C GLY A 40 14.30 1.60 -3.30
N GLU A 41 13.17 2.25 -3.04
CA GLU A 41 12.49 2.11 -1.77
C GLU A 41 11.62 0.85 -1.72
N ALA A 42 11.50 0.29 -0.51
CA ALA A 42 10.70 -0.91 -0.26
C ALA A 42 10.09 -0.86 1.13
N PHE A 43 8.93 -1.48 1.27
CA PHE A 43 8.24 -1.67 2.54
C PHE A 43 7.74 -3.11 2.62
N THR A 44 7.93 -3.74 3.76
CA THR A 44 7.47 -5.11 3.99
C THR A 44 6.65 -5.16 5.27
N SER A 45 5.55 -5.89 5.24
CA SER A 45 4.68 -6.12 6.38
C SER A 45 4.59 -7.63 6.67
N PRO A 46 4.57 -8.05 7.94
CA PRO A 46 4.48 -9.48 8.29
C PRO A 46 3.11 -10.10 7.97
N GLY A 47 2.11 -9.29 7.69
CA GLY A 47 0.76 -9.75 7.43
C GLY A 47 -0.23 -9.16 8.41
N HIS A 48 -1.46 -9.06 7.96
CA HIS A 48 -2.58 -8.58 8.76
C HIS A 48 -3.38 -9.76 9.30
N PRO A 49 -4.36 -9.53 10.18
CA PRO A 49 -5.28 -10.58 10.59
C PRO A 49 -5.98 -11.22 9.39
N ALA A 50 -6.45 -12.46 9.56
CA ALA A 50 -7.16 -13.19 8.52
C ALA A 50 -8.35 -12.37 8.00
N THR A 51 -8.71 -12.60 6.73
CA THR A 51 -9.76 -11.89 6.01
C THR A 51 -9.46 -10.40 5.76
N THR A 52 -8.20 -10.04 5.68
CA THR A 52 -7.79 -8.70 5.27
C THR A 52 -7.47 -8.68 3.79
N PHE A 53 -8.00 -7.68 3.08
CA PHE A 53 -7.76 -7.45 1.67
C PHE A 53 -7.20 -6.05 1.46
N GLU A 54 -6.40 -5.91 0.40
CA GLU A 54 -5.97 -4.60 -0.09
C GLU A 54 -6.36 -4.45 -1.55
N LEU A 55 -6.88 -3.29 -1.88
CA LEU A 55 -7.17 -2.88 -3.25
C LEU A 55 -6.16 -1.80 -3.61
N LEU A 56 -5.41 -2.00 -4.67
CA LEU A 56 -4.33 -1.08 -5.06
C LEU A 56 -4.56 -0.58 -6.48
N HIS A 57 -4.27 0.70 -6.71
CA HIS A 57 -4.34 1.29 -8.04
C HIS A 57 -3.12 2.17 -8.26
N VAL A 58 -2.38 1.92 -9.33
CA VAL A 58 -1.13 2.64 -9.63
C VAL A 58 -1.43 3.86 -10.47
N GLU A 59 -1.07 5.04 -9.97
CA GLU A 59 -1.29 6.31 -10.65
C GLU A 59 -0.06 6.79 -11.42
N ALA A 60 1.14 6.42 -10.96
CA ALA A 60 2.40 6.80 -11.61
C ALA A 60 3.46 5.74 -11.30
N GLY A 61 4.36 5.52 -12.24
CA GLY A 61 5.42 4.54 -12.08
C GLY A 61 4.91 3.11 -12.20
N ALA A 62 5.60 2.18 -11.55
CA ALA A 62 5.22 0.77 -11.52
C ALA A 62 5.48 0.20 -10.13
N LEU A 63 4.51 -0.55 -9.62
CA LEU A 63 4.58 -1.19 -8.32
C LEU A 63 5.04 -2.63 -8.47
N THR A 64 6.06 -3.02 -7.72
CA THR A 64 6.39 -4.42 -7.51
C THR A 64 5.71 -4.86 -6.21
N LEU A 65 4.69 -5.71 -6.35
CA LEU A 65 3.89 -6.22 -5.24
C LEU A 65 4.34 -7.63 -4.91
N THR A 66 4.71 -7.87 -3.66
CA THR A 66 5.08 -9.20 -3.19
C THR A 66 4.03 -9.73 -2.22
N LEU A 67 3.63 -10.98 -2.41
CA LEU A 67 2.66 -11.69 -1.56
C LEU A 67 3.25 -13.06 -1.25
N GLY A 68 3.80 -13.23 -0.06
CA GLY A 68 4.57 -14.41 0.27
C GLY A 68 5.74 -14.56 -0.70
N GLU A 69 5.77 -15.66 -1.44
CA GLU A 69 6.81 -15.92 -2.44
C GLU A 69 6.42 -15.44 -3.84
N THR A 70 5.22 -14.91 -4.02
CA THR A 70 4.74 -14.43 -5.32
C THR A 70 5.11 -12.97 -5.50
N CYS A 71 5.56 -12.63 -6.70
CA CYS A 71 5.94 -11.27 -7.06
C CYS A 71 5.19 -10.88 -8.33
N ARG A 72 4.56 -9.69 -8.32
CA ARG A 72 3.81 -9.18 -9.47
C ARG A 72 4.15 -7.72 -9.71
N THR A 73 4.16 -7.32 -10.98
CA THR A 73 4.28 -5.90 -11.35
C THR A 73 2.90 -5.38 -11.70
N VAL A 74 2.54 -4.25 -11.07
CA VAL A 74 1.30 -3.53 -11.37
C VAL A 74 1.73 -2.24 -12.05
N ALA A 75 1.38 -2.10 -13.33
CA ALA A 75 1.80 -0.95 -14.13
C ALA A 75 0.86 0.24 -13.91
N VAL A 76 1.29 1.42 -14.38
CA VAL A 76 0.47 2.64 -14.29
C VAL A 76 -0.90 2.39 -14.91
N GLY A 77 -1.95 2.82 -14.22
CA GLY A 77 -3.34 2.64 -14.65
C GLY A 77 -3.93 1.28 -14.32
N GLU A 78 -3.12 0.33 -13.85
CA GLU A 78 -3.61 -0.99 -13.47
C GLU A 78 -3.96 -1.04 -12.00
N SER A 79 -4.81 -2.02 -11.65
CA SER A 79 -5.23 -2.26 -10.28
C SER A 79 -4.95 -3.71 -9.89
N ALA A 80 -4.83 -3.93 -8.58
CA ALA A 80 -4.63 -5.28 -8.04
C ALA A 80 -5.51 -5.47 -6.80
N VAL A 81 -5.90 -6.71 -6.56
CA VAL A 81 -6.55 -7.15 -5.33
C VAL A 81 -5.60 -8.12 -4.65
N ALA A 82 -5.27 -7.87 -3.40
CA ALA A 82 -4.34 -8.71 -2.65
C ALA A 82 -4.97 -9.16 -1.34
N ARG A 83 -4.75 -10.44 -1.00
CA ARG A 83 -5.08 -10.96 0.32
C ARG A 83 -3.85 -10.80 1.18
N THR A 84 -3.92 -9.92 2.18
CA THR A 84 -2.75 -9.48 2.94
C THR A 84 -2.68 -10.04 4.35
N GLU A 85 -3.29 -11.18 4.58
CA GLU A 85 -3.10 -11.96 5.81
C GLU A 85 -1.72 -12.65 5.86
N ILE A 86 -1.00 -12.71 4.74
CA ILE A 86 0.36 -13.24 4.67
C ILE A 86 1.37 -12.10 4.55
N GLU A 87 2.64 -12.42 4.69
CA GLU A 87 3.70 -11.44 4.48
C GLU A 87 3.56 -10.82 3.08
N HIS A 88 3.66 -9.50 3.01
CA HIS A 88 3.53 -8.78 1.75
C HIS A 88 4.41 -7.54 1.76
N GLY A 89 4.66 -7.01 0.58
CA GLY A 89 5.49 -5.82 0.44
C GLY A 89 5.24 -5.05 -0.83
N TYR A 90 5.70 -3.81 -0.81
CA TYR A 90 5.64 -2.89 -1.94
C TYR A 90 7.04 -2.41 -2.23
N ARG A 91 7.42 -2.38 -3.52
CA ARG A 91 8.75 -1.89 -3.94
C ARG A 91 8.63 -1.04 -5.17
N ASN A 92 9.51 -0.06 -5.27
CA ASN A 92 9.74 0.65 -6.53
C ASN A 92 11.07 0.18 -7.09
N GLU A 93 11.00 -0.74 -8.05
CA GLU A 93 12.17 -1.25 -8.78
C GLU A 93 12.38 -0.54 -10.11
N GLY A 94 11.60 0.50 -10.38
CA GLY A 94 11.72 1.29 -11.60
C GLY A 94 12.68 2.46 -11.45
N THR A 95 12.63 3.37 -12.41
CA THR A 95 13.51 4.55 -12.47
C THR A 95 12.77 5.86 -12.24
N ALA A 96 11.45 5.81 -12.08
CA ALA A 96 10.59 6.97 -11.83
C ALA A 96 9.85 6.81 -10.51
N PRO A 97 9.39 7.91 -9.91
CA PRO A 97 8.57 7.81 -8.68
C PRO A 97 7.32 6.96 -8.89
N LEU A 98 6.99 6.15 -7.90
CA LEU A 98 5.79 5.33 -7.85
C LEU A 98 4.78 6.03 -6.97
N VAL A 99 3.54 6.14 -7.46
CA VAL A 99 2.41 6.65 -6.69
C VAL A 99 1.26 5.66 -6.83
N PHE A 100 0.71 5.20 -5.71
CA PHE A 100 -0.47 4.36 -5.75
C PHE A 100 -1.39 4.65 -4.58
N THR A 101 -2.70 4.43 -4.79
CA THR A 101 -3.70 4.47 -3.74
C THR A 101 -4.01 3.04 -3.31
N MET A 102 -4.38 2.91 -2.04
CA MET A 102 -4.62 1.61 -1.45
C MET A 102 -5.79 1.69 -0.48
N THR A 103 -6.71 0.73 -0.60
CA THR A 103 -7.74 0.52 0.41
C THR A 103 -7.41 -0.76 1.15
N VAL A 104 -7.39 -0.70 2.48
CA VAL A 104 -7.25 -1.90 3.32
C VAL A 104 -8.60 -2.16 3.96
N ALA A 105 -9.10 -3.37 3.81
CA ALA A 105 -10.38 -3.76 4.39
C ALA A 105 -10.21 -5.03 5.21
N GLU A 106 -10.50 -4.95 6.51
CA GLU A 106 -10.58 -6.11 7.38
C GLU A 106 -12.04 -6.52 7.43
N LEU A 107 -12.33 -7.69 6.88
CA LEU A 107 -13.70 -8.20 6.76
C LEU A 107 -14.04 -9.12 7.93
N PRO A 108 -15.33 -9.31 8.25
CA PRO A 108 -15.74 -10.27 9.26
C PRO A 108 -15.28 -11.68 8.88
N SER A 109 -14.75 -12.42 9.86
CA SER A 109 -14.31 -13.80 9.66
C SER A 109 -15.41 -14.80 10.02
#